data_b13a2b3f2e933a45a9d4929393295a71
#
_entry.id   b13a2b3f2e933a45a9d4929393295a71
#
_cell.length_a   1.000
_cell.length_b   1.000
_cell.length_c   1.000
_cell.angle_alpha   90.00
_cell.angle_beta   90.00
_cell.angle_gamma   90.00
#
_symmetry.space_group_name_H-M   'P 1'
#
loop_
_entity.id
_entity.type
_entity.pdbx_description
1 polymer ?
#
loop_
_entity_poly.entity_id
_entity_poly.type
_entity_poly.pdbx_seq_one_letter_code
_entity_poly.pdbx_strand_id
1 'polypeptide(L)'
;DMPWGTSIKTPDELPTPPRTTWMGYRNKVGPAGTRNLLGIVTTVQCAAGVVKVAVERIKKELLPKYPNVDGVVAITHPYGCGVAINAPLAYIPIRAITNVIRHPNFGGEIMVVGLGCEKLTYDRVLPPEDITPENCLTLQDWEGHDAMMQAILDMAEKKLQKLNLRRREELPLSELLIGMQCG
;
A
#
# COMPACT_ATOMS: atom_id res chain seq x y z
N ASP A 1 -18.86 -26.53 -25.60
CA ASP A 1 -17.52 -26.96 -25.14
C ASP A 1 -16.46 -26.23 -25.97
N MET A 2 -15.92 -25.14 -25.45
CA MET A 2 -14.73 -24.53 -26.06
C MET A 2 -13.50 -25.30 -25.56
N PRO A 3 -12.67 -25.82 -26.46
CA PRO A 3 -11.45 -26.50 -26.06
C PRO A 3 -10.50 -25.48 -25.44
N TRP A 4 -10.33 -25.54 -24.13
CA TRP A 4 -9.34 -24.76 -23.43
C TRP A 4 -7.92 -25.16 -23.88
N GLY A 5 -7.16 -24.22 -24.36
CA GLY A 5 -5.71 -24.38 -24.44
C GLY A 5 -5.09 -24.88 -25.75
N THR A 6 -5.82 -24.91 -26.87
CA THR A 6 -5.24 -25.35 -28.16
C THR A 6 -4.48 -24.27 -28.92
N SER A 7 -4.39 -23.03 -28.39
CA SER A 7 -3.74 -21.91 -29.06
C SER A 7 -2.75 -21.13 -28.19
N ILE A 8 -2.25 -21.72 -27.10
CA ILE A 8 -1.20 -21.07 -26.31
C ILE A 8 0.11 -21.17 -27.09
N LYS A 9 0.59 -20.04 -27.59
CA LYS A 9 1.93 -19.95 -28.18
C LYS A 9 2.97 -20.25 -27.14
N THR A 10 3.97 -21.03 -27.51
CA THR A 10 5.17 -21.23 -26.69
C THR A 10 5.96 -19.92 -26.59
N PRO A 11 6.81 -19.73 -25.56
CA PRO A 11 7.68 -18.56 -25.47
C PRO A 11 8.51 -18.31 -26.73
N ASP A 12 8.91 -19.36 -27.45
CA ASP A 12 9.70 -19.27 -28.69
C ASP A 12 8.90 -18.72 -29.87
N GLU A 13 7.57 -18.78 -29.81
CA GLU A 13 6.65 -18.26 -30.82
C GLU A 13 6.26 -16.79 -30.57
N LEU A 14 6.63 -16.24 -29.43
CA LEU A 14 6.31 -14.85 -29.08
C LEU A 14 7.34 -13.90 -29.72
N PRO A 15 6.88 -12.77 -30.28
CA PRO A 15 7.80 -11.77 -30.83
C PRO A 15 8.68 -11.19 -29.71
N THR A 16 9.93 -10.94 -30.03
CA THR A 16 10.83 -10.21 -29.12
C THR A 16 10.27 -8.81 -28.87
N PRO A 17 10.10 -8.39 -27.62
CA PRO A 17 9.56 -7.07 -27.31
C PRO A 17 10.51 -5.98 -27.86
N PRO A 18 9.97 -4.86 -28.37
CA PRO A 18 10.77 -3.77 -28.92
C PRO A 18 11.60 -3.03 -27.86
N ARG A 19 11.27 -3.22 -26.59
CA ARG A 19 12.01 -2.71 -25.43
C ARG A 19 12.25 -3.83 -24.44
N THR A 20 13.43 -3.81 -23.84
CA THR A 20 13.84 -4.76 -22.79
C THR A 20 13.94 -4.09 -21.42
N THR A 21 13.71 -2.78 -21.37
CA THR A 21 13.81 -1.94 -20.15
C THR A 21 12.60 -1.01 -20.02
N TRP A 22 12.41 -0.50 -18.81
CA TRP A 22 11.37 0.47 -18.45
C TRP A 22 11.84 1.40 -17.32
N MET A 23 11.19 2.55 -17.17
CA MET A 23 11.51 3.52 -16.12
C MET A 23 10.65 3.26 -14.88
N GLY A 24 11.26 2.75 -13.81
CA GLY A 24 10.59 2.39 -12.57
C GLY A 24 11.31 2.88 -11.33
N TYR A 25 10.72 2.60 -10.18
CA TYR A 25 11.29 2.90 -8.87
C TYR A 25 11.82 1.61 -8.25
N ARG A 26 13.13 1.46 -8.15
CA ARG A 26 13.75 0.31 -7.50
C ARG A 26 13.41 0.30 -6.00
N ASN A 27 12.99 -0.84 -5.50
CA ASN A 27 12.80 -1.08 -4.07
C ASN A 27 14.02 -1.79 -3.47
N LYS A 28 14.24 -1.61 -2.18
CA LYS A 28 15.31 -2.33 -1.47
C LYS A 28 15.03 -3.83 -1.41
N VAL A 29 13.76 -4.21 -1.34
CA VAL A 29 13.28 -5.59 -1.29
C VAL A 29 12.03 -5.70 -2.17
N GLY A 30 11.91 -6.80 -2.91
CA GLY A 30 10.77 -7.08 -3.77
C GLY A 30 10.80 -6.39 -5.14
N PRO A 31 9.72 -6.49 -5.92
CA PRO A 31 9.63 -5.95 -7.27
C PRO A 31 9.67 -4.42 -7.28
N ALA A 32 10.08 -3.86 -8.40
CA ALA A 32 10.12 -2.41 -8.60
C ALA A 32 8.71 -1.80 -8.70
N GLY A 33 8.57 -0.57 -8.25
CA GLY A 33 7.33 0.19 -8.36
C GLY A 33 7.20 0.90 -9.70
N THR A 34 6.00 0.88 -10.27
CA THR A 34 5.66 1.68 -11.46
C THR A 34 5.29 3.11 -11.10
N ARG A 35 4.94 3.35 -9.85
CA ARG A 35 4.62 4.66 -9.26
C ARG A 35 5.31 4.81 -7.90
N ASN A 36 5.35 6.05 -7.42
CA ASN A 36 5.87 6.40 -6.09
C ASN A 36 4.73 7.01 -5.26
N LEU A 37 4.04 6.18 -4.50
CA LEU A 37 2.82 6.54 -3.78
C LEU A 37 3.03 6.43 -2.27
N LEU A 38 2.36 7.30 -1.51
CA LEU A 38 2.12 7.05 -0.09
C LEU A 38 0.81 6.28 0.07
N GLY A 39 0.88 5.04 0.57
CA GLY A 39 -0.29 4.24 0.93
C GLY A 39 -0.58 4.34 2.42
N ILE A 40 -1.83 4.70 2.78
CA ILE A 40 -2.30 4.70 4.17
C ILE A 40 -3.35 3.60 4.29
N VAL A 41 -3.01 2.54 5.02
CA VAL A 41 -3.83 1.32 5.15
C VAL A 41 -4.54 1.32 6.48
N THR A 42 -5.82 0.94 6.51
CA THR A 42 -6.57 0.78 7.76
C THR A 42 -6.65 -0.69 8.19
N THR A 43 -6.65 -0.95 9.50
CA THR A 43 -6.89 -2.29 10.09
C THR A 43 -8.38 -2.55 10.30
N VAL A 44 -9.21 -1.51 10.27
CA VAL A 44 -10.64 -1.59 10.59
C VAL A 44 -11.45 -0.60 9.76
N GLN A 45 -12.68 -0.97 9.42
CA GLN A 45 -13.59 -0.08 8.68
C GLN A 45 -13.86 1.25 9.41
N CYS A 46 -13.93 1.24 10.75
CA CYS A 46 -14.21 2.43 11.55
C CYS A 46 -13.20 3.57 11.33
N ALA A 47 -11.94 3.25 11.03
CA ALA A 47 -10.91 4.24 10.71
C ALA A 47 -11.01 4.79 9.28
N ALA A 48 -11.79 4.16 8.40
CA ALA A 48 -11.78 4.47 6.97
C ALA A 48 -12.22 5.90 6.65
N GLY A 49 -13.23 6.43 7.36
CA GLY A 49 -13.72 7.80 7.16
C GLY A 49 -12.66 8.84 7.50
N VAL A 50 -12.01 8.68 8.64
CA VAL A 50 -10.94 9.57 9.10
C VAL A 50 -9.76 9.55 8.14
N VAL A 51 -9.31 8.36 7.74
CA VAL A 51 -8.18 8.21 6.80
C VAL A 51 -8.49 8.82 5.44
N LYS A 52 -9.71 8.67 4.92
CA LYS A 52 -10.10 9.31 3.64
C LYS A 52 -10.04 10.83 3.73
N VAL A 53 -10.54 11.43 4.82
CA VAL A 53 -10.46 12.88 5.06
C VAL A 53 -9.00 13.32 5.18
N ALA A 54 -8.18 12.57 5.93
CA ALA A 54 -6.75 12.86 6.08
C ALA A 54 -6.03 12.81 4.72
N VAL A 55 -6.30 11.80 3.88
CA VAL A 55 -5.70 11.69 2.54
C VAL A 55 -6.02 12.91 1.68
N GLU A 56 -7.26 13.40 1.69
CA GLU A 56 -7.61 14.61 0.93
C GLU A 56 -6.89 15.86 1.46
N ARG A 57 -6.73 15.98 2.78
CA ARG A 57 -5.92 17.06 3.37
C ARG A 57 -4.44 16.93 2.98
N ILE A 58 -3.86 15.73 3.06
CA ILE A 58 -2.46 15.48 2.67
C ILE A 58 -2.24 15.84 1.19
N LYS A 59 -3.15 15.44 0.30
CA LYS A 59 -3.08 15.81 -1.13
C LYS A 59 -3.08 17.32 -1.36
N LYS A 60 -3.89 18.05 -0.59
CA LYS A 60 -4.02 19.50 -0.73
C LYS A 60 -2.88 20.29 -0.07
N GLU A 61 -2.48 19.88 1.14
CA GLU A 61 -1.64 20.69 2.01
C GLU A 61 -0.16 20.26 1.98
N LEU A 62 0.12 18.96 1.80
CA LEU A 62 1.48 18.40 1.89
C LEU A 62 2.03 17.97 0.54
N LEU A 63 1.28 17.21 -0.25
CA LEU A 63 1.76 16.59 -1.48
C LEU A 63 2.41 17.60 -2.46
N PRO A 64 1.93 18.84 -2.63
CA PRO A 64 2.58 19.82 -3.52
C PRO A 64 4.02 20.16 -3.16
N LYS A 65 4.43 19.92 -1.90
CA LYS A 65 5.81 20.15 -1.43
C LYS A 65 6.77 19.01 -1.86
N TYR A 66 6.23 17.88 -2.36
CA TYR A 66 6.97 16.64 -2.63
C TYR A 66 6.79 16.18 -4.09
N PRO A 67 7.41 16.87 -5.05
CA PRO A 67 7.14 16.69 -6.49
C PRO A 67 7.52 15.32 -7.05
N ASN A 68 8.33 14.51 -6.35
CA ASN A 68 8.69 13.16 -6.79
C ASN A 68 7.72 12.09 -6.26
N VAL A 69 6.69 12.48 -5.52
CA VAL A 69 5.64 11.56 -5.05
C VAL A 69 4.42 11.69 -5.96
N ASP A 70 4.05 10.61 -6.60
CA ASP A 70 2.97 10.58 -7.61
C ASP A 70 1.55 10.71 -7.01
N GLY A 71 1.41 10.53 -5.70
CA GLY A 71 0.11 10.64 -5.03
C GLY A 71 0.04 10.00 -3.64
N VAL A 72 -1.12 10.17 -3.00
CA VAL A 72 -1.45 9.58 -1.71
C VAL A 72 -2.77 8.83 -1.84
N VAL A 73 -2.84 7.62 -1.31
CA VAL A 73 -4.02 6.75 -1.44
C VAL A 73 -4.44 6.18 -0.08
N ALA A 74 -5.76 6.20 0.18
CA ALA A 74 -6.35 5.49 1.29
C ALA A 74 -6.68 4.06 0.88
N ILE A 75 -6.14 3.08 1.59
CA ILE A 75 -6.44 1.67 1.40
C ILE A 75 -7.34 1.22 2.54
N THR A 76 -8.62 1.16 2.27
CA THR A 76 -9.64 0.82 3.26
C THR A 76 -10.34 -0.48 2.87
N HIS A 77 -10.92 -1.16 3.85
CA HIS A 77 -11.67 -2.40 3.64
C HIS A 77 -12.98 -2.39 4.44
N PRO A 78 -13.99 -3.21 4.07
CA PRO A 78 -15.31 -3.22 4.70
C PRO A 78 -15.41 -4.09 5.96
N TYR A 79 -14.33 -4.65 6.45
CA TYR A 79 -14.36 -5.50 7.65
C TYR A 79 -14.55 -4.66 8.90
N GLY A 80 -15.67 -4.87 9.64
CA GLY A 80 -16.09 -4.12 10.82
C GLY A 80 -15.04 -4.05 11.93
N CYS A 81 -15.27 -4.62 13.10
CA CYS A 81 -14.29 -4.62 14.21
C CYS A 81 -12.97 -5.38 13.89
N GLY A 82 -12.54 -5.30 12.66
CA GLY A 82 -11.50 -6.11 12.05
C GLY A 82 -12.08 -7.40 11.46
N VAL A 83 -11.21 -8.17 10.82
CA VAL A 83 -11.56 -9.49 10.31
C VAL A 83 -11.92 -10.40 11.49
N ALA A 84 -12.90 -11.29 11.31
CA ALA A 84 -13.19 -12.34 12.29
C ALA A 84 -12.02 -13.34 12.34
N ILE A 85 -10.97 -12.97 13.06
CA ILE A 85 -9.62 -13.58 13.04
C ILE A 85 -9.59 -15.07 13.31
N ASN A 86 -10.62 -15.62 13.96
CA ASN A 86 -10.76 -17.04 14.29
C ASN A 86 -11.71 -17.78 13.34
N ALA A 87 -12.29 -17.10 12.35
CA ALA A 87 -13.18 -17.75 11.39
C ALA A 87 -12.40 -18.59 10.37
N PRO A 88 -12.98 -19.65 9.84
CA PRO A 88 -12.43 -20.35 8.69
C PRO A 88 -12.15 -19.33 7.56
N LEU A 89 -11.01 -19.48 6.89
CA LEU A 89 -10.58 -18.61 5.78
C LEU A 89 -10.28 -17.16 6.14
N ALA A 90 -10.27 -16.76 7.42
CA ALA A 90 -9.88 -15.42 7.85
C ALA A 90 -8.46 -15.01 7.38
N TYR A 91 -7.60 -16.01 7.14
CA TYR A 91 -6.26 -15.79 6.60
C TYR A 91 -6.25 -15.15 5.21
N ILE A 92 -7.31 -15.31 4.41
CA ILE A 92 -7.39 -14.76 3.04
C ILE A 92 -7.41 -13.22 3.08
N PRO A 93 -8.39 -12.55 3.75
CA PRO A 93 -8.39 -11.10 3.86
C PRO A 93 -7.20 -10.56 4.66
N ILE A 94 -6.72 -11.26 5.69
CA ILE A 94 -5.54 -10.84 6.45
C ILE A 94 -4.32 -10.81 5.52
N ARG A 95 -4.07 -11.88 4.76
CA ARG A 95 -2.97 -11.95 3.78
C ARG A 95 -3.10 -10.86 2.69
N ALA A 96 -4.33 -10.59 2.23
CA ALA A 96 -4.57 -9.54 1.24
C ALA A 96 -4.16 -8.17 1.80
N ILE A 97 -4.56 -7.84 3.03
CA ILE A 97 -4.17 -6.58 3.70
C ILE A 97 -2.65 -6.51 3.89
N THR A 98 -2.02 -7.57 4.39
CA THR A 98 -0.56 -7.68 4.56
C THR A 98 0.18 -7.41 3.25
N ASN A 99 -0.27 -8.01 2.14
CA ASN A 99 0.35 -7.82 0.83
C ASN A 99 0.16 -6.38 0.31
N VAL A 100 -1.02 -5.79 0.53
CA VAL A 100 -1.31 -4.42 0.11
C VAL A 100 -0.47 -3.40 0.88
N ILE A 101 -0.24 -3.60 2.18
CA ILE A 101 0.65 -2.74 2.99
C ILE A 101 2.05 -2.65 2.36
N ARG A 102 2.51 -3.73 1.73
CA ARG A 102 3.84 -3.86 1.10
C ARG A 102 3.82 -3.72 -0.41
N HIS A 103 2.80 -3.07 -0.96
CA HIS A 103 2.71 -2.89 -2.41
C HIS A 103 3.96 -2.17 -2.96
N PRO A 104 4.55 -2.64 -4.08
CA PRO A 104 5.79 -2.09 -4.62
C PRO A 104 5.79 -0.57 -4.85
N ASN A 105 4.64 0.00 -5.17
CA ASN A 105 4.49 1.44 -5.38
C ASN A 105 4.61 2.28 -4.11
N PHE A 106 4.62 1.67 -2.91
CA PHE A 106 4.79 2.39 -1.64
C PHE A 106 6.25 2.54 -1.22
N GLY A 107 7.18 1.99 -1.97
CA GLY A 107 8.62 2.21 -1.74
C GLY A 107 9.17 1.65 -0.44
N GLY A 108 8.46 0.74 0.20
CA GLY A 108 8.79 0.20 1.51
C GLY A 108 8.36 1.11 2.68
N GLU A 109 7.71 2.25 2.40
CA GLU A 109 7.18 3.13 3.45
C GLU A 109 5.83 2.61 3.92
N ILE A 110 5.81 2.04 5.14
CA ILE A 110 4.62 1.49 5.77
C ILE A 110 3.90 2.60 6.53
N MET A 111 2.59 2.73 6.34
CA MET A 111 1.73 3.58 7.16
C MET A 111 0.39 2.87 7.40
N VAL A 112 0.19 2.39 8.61
CA VAL A 112 -1.01 1.65 9.03
C VAL A 112 -1.72 2.41 10.12
N VAL A 113 -3.01 2.64 9.95
CA VAL A 113 -3.87 3.35 10.90
C VAL A 113 -4.91 2.40 11.46
N GLY A 114 -4.86 2.18 12.77
CA GLY A 114 -5.82 1.42 13.55
C GLY A 114 -6.75 2.32 14.34
N LEU A 115 -7.82 1.75 14.90
CA LEU A 115 -8.71 2.47 15.82
C LEU A 115 -8.24 2.33 17.27
N GLY A 116 -7.93 1.10 17.72
CA GLY A 116 -7.49 0.75 19.06
C GLY A 116 -8.34 -0.30 19.77
N CYS A 117 -9.52 -0.66 19.22
CA CYS A 117 -10.40 -1.70 19.77
C CYS A 117 -10.70 -2.84 18.80
N GLU A 118 -10.06 -2.85 17.63
CA GLU A 118 -10.24 -3.89 16.62
C GLU A 118 -9.54 -5.19 16.98
N LYS A 119 -10.05 -6.29 16.38
CA LYS A 119 -9.43 -7.62 16.52
C LYS A 119 -8.26 -7.86 15.57
N LEU A 120 -8.21 -7.12 14.45
CA LEU A 120 -7.10 -7.17 13.51
C LEU A 120 -6.00 -6.20 13.96
N THR A 121 -5.27 -6.59 14.99
CA THR A 121 -4.15 -5.83 15.55
C THR A 121 -2.94 -5.82 14.61
N TYR A 122 -1.99 -4.91 14.83
CA TYR A 122 -0.84 -4.72 13.95
C TYR A 122 0.00 -5.99 13.78
N ASP A 123 0.16 -6.79 14.83
CA ASP A 123 0.90 -8.07 14.81
C ASP A 123 0.28 -9.14 13.90
N ARG A 124 -0.97 -8.93 13.47
CA ARG A 124 -1.64 -9.79 12.49
C ARG A 124 -1.31 -9.45 11.04
N VAL A 125 -0.86 -8.23 10.78
CA VAL A 125 -0.61 -7.72 9.42
C VAL A 125 0.82 -7.25 9.20
N LEU A 126 1.60 -7.06 10.27
CA LEU A 126 3.00 -6.65 10.23
C LEU A 126 3.87 -7.59 11.06
N PRO A 127 5.12 -7.82 10.68
CA PRO A 127 6.10 -8.45 11.54
C PRO A 127 6.52 -7.49 12.66
N PRO A 128 7.05 -8.01 13.78
CA PRO A 128 7.36 -7.22 14.97
C PRO A 128 8.28 -6.01 14.71
N GLU A 129 9.24 -6.15 13.81
CA GLU A 129 10.20 -5.10 13.44
C GLU A 129 9.56 -3.89 12.74
N ASP A 130 8.41 -4.09 12.09
CA ASP A 130 7.68 -3.03 11.39
C ASP A 130 6.63 -2.35 12.30
N ILE A 131 6.35 -2.90 13.49
CA ILE A 131 5.39 -2.31 14.44
C ILE A 131 6.11 -1.24 15.25
N THR A 132 6.15 -0.04 14.70
CA THR A 132 6.83 1.10 15.30
C THR A 132 5.93 2.34 15.26
N PRO A 133 6.17 3.34 16.14
CA PRO A 133 5.45 4.62 16.07
C PRO A 133 5.63 5.38 14.74
N GLU A 134 6.63 5.00 13.94
CA GLU A 134 6.81 5.57 12.60
C GLU A 134 5.91 4.94 11.55
N ASN A 135 5.45 3.71 11.77
CA ASN A 135 4.68 2.93 10.82
C ASN A 135 3.20 2.75 11.22
N CYS A 136 2.91 2.78 12.52
CA CYS A 136 1.59 2.48 13.08
C CYS A 136 1.06 3.66 13.89
N LEU A 137 -0.21 4.02 13.68
CA LEU A 137 -0.90 5.06 14.41
C LEU A 137 -2.26 4.57 14.85
N THR A 138 -2.53 4.65 16.16
CA THR A 138 -3.82 4.27 16.75
C THR A 138 -4.64 5.53 17.02
N LEU A 139 -5.85 5.60 16.46
CA LEU A 139 -6.66 6.82 16.53
C LEU A 139 -7.10 7.16 17.97
N GLN A 140 -7.39 6.15 18.78
CA GLN A 140 -7.84 6.35 20.18
C GLN A 140 -6.74 6.82 21.12
N ASP A 141 -5.48 6.84 20.72
CA ASP A 141 -4.38 7.37 21.53
C ASP A 141 -4.35 8.92 21.54
N TRP A 142 -5.21 9.57 20.75
CA TRP A 142 -5.23 11.02 20.56
C TRP A 142 -6.51 11.66 21.10
N GLU A 143 -6.37 12.76 21.85
CA GLU A 143 -7.50 13.49 22.40
C GLU A 143 -8.13 14.43 21.36
N GLY A 144 -9.30 14.05 20.86
CA GLY A 144 -10.08 14.84 19.92
C GLY A 144 -9.65 14.71 18.48
N HIS A 145 -10.52 15.20 17.59
CA HIS A 145 -10.36 15.08 16.15
C HIS A 145 -9.11 15.80 15.61
N ASP A 146 -8.82 16.99 16.14
CA ASP A 146 -7.74 17.82 15.58
C ASP A 146 -6.35 17.25 15.92
N ALA A 147 -6.16 16.75 17.16
CA ALA A 147 -4.91 16.11 17.55
C ALA A 147 -4.67 14.81 16.76
N MET A 148 -5.70 14.00 16.61
CA MET A 148 -5.67 12.77 15.81
C MET A 148 -5.33 13.07 14.34
N MET A 149 -5.99 14.07 13.74
CA MET A 149 -5.74 14.47 12.37
C MET A 149 -4.32 15.00 12.17
N GLN A 150 -3.83 15.82 13.10
CA GLN A 150 -2.47 16.33 13.06
C GLN A 150 -1.43 15.21 13.14
N ALA A 151 -1.64 14.23 14.00
CA ALA A 151 -0.77 13.06 14.09
C ALA A 151 -0.67 12.28 12.77
N ILE A 152 -1.80 12.10 12.07
CA ILE A 152 -1.81 11.46 10.74
C ILE A 152 -1.01 12.31 9.74
N LEU A 153 -1.19 13.63 9.73
CA LEU A 153 -0.47 14.54 8.83
C LEU A 153 1.03 14.52 9.11
N ASP A 154 1.44 14.57 10.36
CA ASP A 154 2.86 14.57 10.77
C ASP A 154 3.55 13.26 10.36
N MET A 155 2.88 12.11 10.56
CA MET A 155 3.40 10.83 10.11
C MET A 155 3.50 10.77 8.59
N ALA A 156 2.46 11.22 7.88
CA ALA A 156 2.44 11.26 6.42
C ALA A 156 3.56 12.15 5.87
N GLU A 157 3.80 13.32 6.46
CA GLU A 157 4.85 14.25 6.02
C GLU A 157 6.24 13.61 6.11
N LYS A 158 6.56 12.90 7.21
CA LYS A 158 7.81 12.15 7.36
C LYS A 158 7.96 11.09 6.26
N LYS A 159 6.88 10.39 5.91
CA LYS A 159 6.88 9.39 4.82
C LYS A 159 7.06 10.05 3.45
N LEU A 160 6.37 11.16 3.19
CA LEU A 160 6.51 11.93 1.95
C LEU A 160 7.93 12.44 1.75
N GLN A 161 8.61 12.90 2.81
CA GLN A 161 10.02 13.31 2.76
C GLN A 161 10.91 12.17 2.26
N LYS A 162 10.75 10.96 2.81
CA LYS A 162 11.51 9.77 2.40
C LYS A 162 11.19 9.38 0.95
N LEU A 163 9.92 9.31 0.59
CA LEU A 163 9.47 8.98 -0.77
C LEU A 163 9.95 10.00 -1.80
N ASN A 164 10.03 11.28 -1.44
CA ASN A 164 10.47 12.34 -2.34
C ASN A 164 11.97 12.25 -2.74
N LEU A 165 12.76 11.46 -2.01
CA LEU A 165 14.16 11.19 -2.37
C LEU A 165 14.30 10.18 -3.50
N ARG A 166 13.26 9.41 -3.78
CA ARG A 166 13.28 8.36 -4.82
C ARG A 166 13.29 8.98 -6.22
N ARG A 167 13.93 8.30 -7.13
CA ARG A 167 13.98 8.67 -8.56
C ARG A 167 13.66 7.45 -9.42
N ARG A 168 13.11 7.70 -10.59
CA ARG A 168 12.98 6.66 -11.62
C ARG A 168 14.34 6.32 -12.17
N GLU A 169 14.59 5.05 -12.37
CA GLU A 169 15.78 4.53 -13.03
C GLU A 169 15.37 3.50 -14.09
N GLU A 170 16.27 3.24 -15.02
CA GLU A 170 16.07 2.21 -16.04
C GLU A 170 16.21 0.82 -15.42
N LEU A 171 15.19 0.00 -15.60
CA LEU A 171 15.07 -1.35 -15.04
C LEU A 171 14.76 -2.35 -16.16
N PRO A 172 15.25 -3.59 -16.06
CA PRO A 172 14.88 -4.64 -17.01
C PRO A 172 13.40 -5.01 -16.90
N LEU A 173 12.78 -5.42 -18.00
CA LEU A 173 11.38 -5.86 -18.01
C LEU A 173 11.12 -7.04 -17.06
N SER A 174 12.12 -7.85 -16.73
CA SER A 174 12.01 -8.95 -15.75
C SER A 174 11.66 -8.48 -14.33
N GLU A 175 11.87 -7.21 -14.01
CA GLU A 175 11.48 -6.62 -12.72
C GLU A 175 10.06 -6.00 -12.74
N LEU A 176 9.37 -6.01 -13.89
CA LEU A 176 8.01 -5.50 -14.01
C LEU A 176 7.01 -6.58 -13.58
N LEU A 177 6.24 -6.28 -12.54
CA LEU A 177 5.14 -7.12 -12.08
C LEU A 177 3.82 -6.62 -12.67
N ILE A 178 3.15 -7.46 -13.43
CA ILE A 178 1.84 -7.17 -14.04
C ILE A 178 0.79 -8.03 -13.35
N GLY A 179 -0.18 -7.38 -12.71
CA GLY A 179 -1.40 -8.03 -12.21
C GLY A 179 -2.46 -8.04 -13.30
N MET A 180 -3.10 -9.20 -13.51
CA MET A 180 -4.23 -9.33 -14.42
C MET A 180 -5.46 -9.77 -13.64
N GLN A 181 -6.61 -9.24 -14.03
CA GLN A 181 -7.91 -9.61 -13.48
C GLN A 181 -8.90 -9.83 -14.62
N CYS A 182 -9.62 -10.93 -14.55
CA CYS A 182 -10.80 -11.16 -15.38
C CYS A 182 -12.01 -10.51 -14.70
N GLY A 183 -12.70 -9.65 -15.42
CA GLY A 183 -13.89 -8.92 -14.94
C GLY A 183 -15.16 -9.74 -14.97
#